data_7f42adb127d2a1f829820d38e4981b78
#
_entry.id   7f42adb127d2a1f829820d38e4981b78
#
_cell.length_a   1.000
_cell.length_b   1.000
_cell.length_c   1.000
_cell.angle_alpha   90.00
_cell.angle_beta   90.00
_cell.angle_gamma   90.00
#
_symmetry.space_group_name_H-M   'P 1'
#
loop_
_entity.id
_entity.type
_entity.pdbx_description
1 polymer ?
#
loop_
_entity_poly.entity_id
_entity_poly.type
_entity_poly.pdbx_seq_one_letter_code
_entity_poly.pdbx_strand_id
1 'polypeptide(L)'
;MNMDSFRDILEIIYFISGPLLVLIAYGALSQIKVAKEQLEEQRKFSQITSKRDALKVTSEQITSYGSDIVPLQNIYHKKIESEEIKYFSKSTVEVNGNEIRMEPCKDKAEFKKLDLIFEEYTNVLNRMEGFSVFFTSGVADEKIAYLSLSDTFCTFVKEAMPLLLLLDPDKNRFTATTSLFFTWNSRLESESLKKQKELLDKKIKNNQPQTVKFVGENA
;
A
#
# COMPACT_ATOMS: atom_id res chain seq x y z
N MET A 1 26.16 76.36 9.20
CA MET A 1 25.56 75.67 8.09
C MET A 1 24.24 76.39 7.79
N ASN A 2 24.18 77.14 6.66
CA ASN A 2 22.98 77.91 6.34
C ASN A 2 21.76 77.01 6.08
N MET A 3 20.59 77.42 6.56
CA MET A 3 19.32 76.66 6.37
C MET A 3 19.03 76.39 4.91
N ASP A 4 19.44 77.23 4.00
CA ASP A 4 19.26 77.04 2.55
C ASP A 4 20.12 75.82 2.00
N SER A 5 21.36 75.70 2.44
CA SER A 5 22.23 74.57 2.05
C SER A 5 21.70 73.20 2.57
N PHE A 6 21.02 73.20 3.72
CA PHE A 6 20.42 71.97 4.26
C PHE A 6 19.16 71.58 3.46
N ARG A 7 18.37 72.55 3.04
CA ARG A 7 17.19 72.33 2.19
C ARG A 7 17.58 71.79 0.81
N ASP A 8 18.59 72.33 0.17
CA ASP A 8 19.11 71.90 -1.11
C ASP A 8 19.64 70.44 -1.06
N ILE A 9 20.30 70.05 0.02
CA ILE A 9 20.74 68.69 0.20
C ILE A 9 19.57 67.71 0.37
N LEU A 10 18.53 68.08 1.11
CA LEU A 10 17.34 67.25 1.26
C LEU A 10 16.57 67.08 -0.06
N GLU A 11 16.52 68.13 -0.87
CA GLU A 11 15.88 68.10 -2.18
C GLU A 11 16.62 67.18 -3.13
N ILE A 12 17.94 67.20 -3.17
CA ILE A 12 18.77 66.29 -3.93
C ILE A 12 18.58 64.83 -3.48
N ILE A 13 18.56 64.55 -2.17
CA ILE A 13 18.32 63.21 -1.60
C ILE A 13 16.92 62.71 -2.01
N TYR A 14 15.92 63.54 -1.97
CA TYR A 14 14.57 63.21 -2.38
C TYR A 14 14.49 62.85 -3.88
N PHE A 15 15.11 63.59 -4.76
CA PHE A 15 15.14 63.31 -6.20
C PHE A 15 15.93 62.05 -6.54
N ILE A 16 16.96 61.69 -5.81
CA ILE A 16 17.78 60.50 -6.03
C ILE A 16 17.09 59.23 -5.44
N SER A 17 16.34 59.40 -4.34
CA SER A 17 15.70 58.24 -3.64
C SER A 17 14.66 57.54 -4.49
N GLY A 18 13.91 58.24 -5.33
CA GLY A 18 12.89 57.67 -6.20
C GLY A 18 13.44 56.64 -7.22
N PRO A 19 14.40 57.06 -8.09
CA PRO A 19 15.06 56.13 -8.99
C PRO A 19 15.77 54.96 -8.30
N LEU A 20 16.40 55.21 -7.14
CA LEU A 20 17.08 54.19 -6.35
C LEU A 20 16.10 53.11 -5.84
N LEU A 21 14.94 53.51 -5.36
CA LEU A 21 13.88 52.59 -4.92
C LEU A 21 13.36 51.71 -6.06
N VAL A 22 13.24 52.26 -7.27
CA VAL A 22 12.85 51.49 -8.46
C VAL A 22 13.88 50.42 -8.81
N LEU A 23 15.18 50.77 -8.74
CA LEU A 23 16.24 49.80 -8.98
C LEU A 23 16.25 48.67 -7.94
N ILE A 24 16.08 49.04 -6.66
CA ILE A 24 15.99 48.07 -5.56
C ILE A 24 14.76 47.17 -5.76
N ALA A 25 13.58 47.72 -6.11
CA ALA A 25 12.38 46.94 -6.35
C ALA A 25 12.55 46.00 -7.54
N TYR A 26 13.18 46.42 -8.63
CA TYR A 26 13.49 45.57 -9.76
C TYR A 26 14.45 44.44 -9.41
N GLY A 27 15.48 44.71 -8.64
CA GLY A 27 16.40 43.69 -8.10
C GLY A 27 15.68 42.68 -7.21
N ALA A 28 14.79 43.15 -6.32
CA ALA A 28 13.99 42.27 -5.48
C ALA A 28 13.05 41.35 -6.27
N LEU A 29 12.38 41.90 -7.30
CA LEU A 29 11.53 41.10 -8.18
C LEU A 29 12.32 40.02 -8.96
N SER A 30 13.51 40.36 -9.44
CA SER A 30 14.40 39.41 -10.07
C SER A 30 14.82 38.28 -9.12
N GLN A 31 15.18 38.61 -7.87
CA GLN A 31 15.51 37.62 -6.85
C GLN A 31 14.33 36.69 -6.51
N ILE A 32 13.09 37.23 -6.44
CA ILE A 32 11.89 36.43 -6.23
C ILE A 32 11.70 35.42 -7.37
N LYS A 33 11.94 35.79 -8.62
CA LYS A 33 11.86 34.87 -9.76
C LYS A 33 12.86 33.74 -9.63
N VAL A 34 14.12 34.06 -9.38
CA VAL A 34 15.19 33.07 -9.17
C VAL A 34 14.88 32.14 -8.00
N ALA A 35 14.39 32.69 -6.89
CA ALA A 35 14.00 31.89 -5.73
C ALA A 35 12.86 30.93 -6.03
N LYS A 36 11.87 31.32 -6.84
CA LYS A 36 10.80 30.43 -7.30
C LYS A 36 11.34 29.28 -8.17
N GLU A 37 12.20 29.58 -9.10
CA GLU A 37 12.82 28.57 -9.99
C GLU A 37 13.62 27.54 -9.15
N GLN A 38 14.43 28.02 -8.20
CA GLN A 38 15.19 27.16 -7.28
C GLN A 38 14.27 26.30 -6.41
N LEU A 39 13.15 26.85 -5.92
CA LEU A 39 12.17 26.09 -5.13
C LEU A 39 11.51 24.98 -5.96
N GLU A 40 11.19 25.24 -7.23
CA GLU A 40 10.64 24.23 -8.12
C GLU A 40 11.64 23.10 -8.41
N GLU A 41 12.90 23.46 -8.67
CA GLU A 41 13.96 22.47 -8.85
C GLU A 41 14.19 21.63 -7.61
N GLN A 42 14.21 22.27 -6.43
CA GLN A 42 14.35 21.59 -5.16
C GLN A 42 13.18 20.64 -4.88
N ARG A 43 11.95 21.03 -5.22
CA ARG A 43 10.76 20.14 -5.12
C ARG A 43 10.90 18.92 -6.03
N LYS A 44 11.29 19.11 -7.29
CA LYS A 44 11.51 18.01 -8.24
C LYS A 44 12.58 17.06 -7.73
N PHE A 45 13.69 17.60 -7.27
CA PHE A 45 14.80 16.80 -6.71
C PHE A 45 14.34 16.00 -5.48
N SER A 46 13.60 16.65 -4.54
CA SER A 46 13.05 16.00 -3.36
C SER A 46 12.10 14.87 -3.73
N GLN A 47 11.21 15.05 -4.73
CA GLN A 47 10.31 14.01 -5.21
C GLN A 47 11.07 12.81 -5.80
N ILE A 48 12.09 13.06 -6.60
CA ILE A 48 12.92 11.99 -7.19
C ILE A 48 13.65 11.22 -6.10
N THR A 49 14.23 11.92 -5.13
CA THR A 49 14.95 11.32 -4.00
C THR A 49 14.00 10.47 -3.15
N SER A 50 12.85 11.02 -2.76
CA SER A 50 11.83 10.28 -1.97
C SER A 50 11.36 9.02 -2.70
N LYS A 51 11.13 9.11 -4.00
CA LYS A 51 10.74 7.93 -4.81
C LYS A 51 11.84 6.87 -4.84
N ARG A 52 13.10 7.30 -5.01
CA ARG A 52 14.25 6.39 -4.99
C ARG A 52 14.40 5.70 -3.64
N ASP A 53 14.24 6.45 -2.56
CA ASP A 53 14.34 5.92 -1.21
C ASP A 53 13.20 4.92 -0.92
N ALA A 54 11.97 5.24 -1.33
CA ALA A 54 10.84 4.32 -1.23
C ALA A 54 11.10 3.01 -2.00
N LEU A 55 11.67 3.08 -3.21
CA LEU A 55 12.03 1.90 -4.00
C LEU A 55 13.10 1.05 -3.33
N LYS A 56 14.11 1.70 -2.73
CA LYS A 56 15.17 1.02 -1.98
C LYS A 56 14.58 0.25 -0.79
N VAL A 57 13.78 0.93 0.03
CA VAL A 57 13.10 0.31 1.17
C VAL A 57 12.21 -0.85 0.71
N THR A 58 11.47 -0.67 -0.40
CA THR A 58 10.63 -1.74 -0.96
C THR A 58 11.44 -2.97 -1.33
N SER A 59 12.58 -2.79 -2.01
CA SER A 59 13.46 -3.91 -2.37
C SER A 59 14.02 -4.63 -1.14
N GLU A 60 14.41 -3.88 -0.12
CA GLU A 60 14.87 -4.43 1.16
C GLU A 60 13.77 -5.24 1.85
N GLN A 61 12.53 -4.72 1.88
CA GLN A 61 11.39 -5.41 2.48
C GLN A 61 10.98 -6.67 1.71
N ILE A 62 11.01 -6.65 0.37
CA ILE A 62 10.75 -7.85 -0.46
C ILE A 62 11.81 -8.92 -0.17
N THR A 63 13.07 -8.54 -0.08
CA THR A 63 14.16 -9.47 0.26
C THR A 63 14.00 -10.03 1.66
N SER A 64 13.71 -9.18 2.66
CA SER A 64 13.47 -9.62 4.05
C SER A 64 12.25 -10.54 4.16
N TYR A 65 11.20 -10.31 3.36
CA TYR A 65 10.06 -11.23 3.32
C TYR A 65 10.51 -12.65 2.94
N GLY A 66 11.32 -12.76 1.88
CA GLY A 66 11.85 -14.05 1.43
C GLY A 66 12.82 -14.70 2.40
N SER A 67 13.73 -13.93 3.02
CA SER A 67 14.78 -14.45 3.90
C SER A 67 14.33 -14.70 5.34
N ASP A 68 13.39 -13.91 5.85
CA ASP A 68 13.02 -13.92 7.27
C ASP A 68 11.61 -14.46 7.50
N ILE A 69 10.62 -14.02 6.70
CA ILE A 69 9.22 -14.37 6.92
C ILE A 69 8.90 -15.76 6.35
N VAL A 70 9.30 -16.04 5.11
CA VAL A 70 9.02 -17.35 4.48
C VAL A 70 9.59 -18.53 5.27
N PRO A 71 10.83 -18.49 5.83
CA PRO A 71 11.31 -19.56 6.70
C PRO A 71 10.47 -19.75 7.95
N LEU A 72 10.01 -18.66 8.58
CA LEU A 72 9.12 -18.75 9.75
C LEU A 72 7.75 -19.35 9.38
N GLN A 73 7.18 -18.99 8.24
CA GLN A 73 5.95 -19.61 7.73
C GLN A 73 6.14 -21.11 7.52
N ASN A 74 7.27 -21.53 6.96
CA ASN A 74 7.59 -22.94 6.76
C ASN A 74 7.74 -23.70 8.08
N ILE A 75 8.35 -23.10 9.11
CA ILE A 75 8.45 -23.69 10.45
C ILE A 75 7.05 -23.86 11.03
N TYR A 76 6.21 -22.83 10.96
CA TYR A 76 4.83 -22.86 11.40
C TYR A 76 4.00 -23.96 10.71
N HIS A 77 4.06 -24.07 9.38
CA HIS A 77 3.35 -25.12 8.65
C HIS A 77 3.84 -26.54 9.01
N LYS A 78 5.15 -26.74 9.09
CA LYS A 78 5.70 -28.03 9.52
C LYS A 78 5.25 -28.42 10.93
N LYS A 79 5.10 -27.45 11.82
CA LYS A 79 4.61 -27.70 13.17
C LYS A 79 3.14 -28.11 13.16
N ILE A 80 2.30 -27.43 12.35
CA ILE A 80 0.88 -27.81 12.14
C ILE A 80 0.77 -29.25 11.64
N GLU A 81 1.59 -29.63 10.67
CA GLU A 81 1.60 -30.97 10.09
C GLU A 81 2.07 -32.02 11.11
N SER A 82 3.18 -31.78 11.81
CA SER A 82 3.75 -32.72 12.77
C SER A 82 2.85 -32.96 13.98
N GLU A 83 2.11 -31.95 14.42
CA GLU A 83 1.17 -32.04 15.55
C GLU A 83 -0.25 -32.43 15.09
N GLU A 84 -0.44 -32.71 13.79
CA GLU A 84 -1.73 -33.06 13.18
C GLU A 84 -2.85 -32.08 13.59
N ILE A 85 -2.60 -30.76 13.50
CA ILE A 85 -3.56 -29.72 13.87
C ILE A 85 -4.56 -29.52 12.76
N LYS A 86 -5.83 -29.82 13.02
CA LYS A 86 -6.95 -29.70 12.09
C LYS A 86 -7.82 -28.47 12.34
N TYR A 87 -7.46 -27.62 13.29
CA TYR A 87 -8.23 -26.43 13.65
C TYR A 87 -8.52 -25.53 12.44
N PHE A 88 -7.49 -25.25 11.65
CA PHE A 88 -7.57 -24.35 10.50
C PHE A 88 -8.48 -24.91 9.39
N SER A 89 -8.33 -26.21 9.07
CA SER A 89 -9.15 -26.87 8.04
C SER A 89 -10.62 -27.08 8.45
N LYS A 90 -10.89 -27.09 9.77
CA LYS A 90 -12.25 -27.20 10.34
C LYS A 90 -12.89 -25.85 10.63
N SER A 91 -12.16 -24.74 10.50
CA SER A 91 -12.66 -23.38 10.64
C SER A 91 -12.99 -22.81 9.26
N THR A 92 -14.08 -22.05 9.15
CA THR A 92 -14.46 -21.38 7.92
C THR A 92 -14.21 -19.89 8.04
N VAL A 93 -13.54 -19.31 7.05
CA VAL A 93 -13.27 -17.85 6.96
C VAL A 93 -13.81 -17.35 5.63
N GLU A 94 -14.72 -16.41 5.70
CA GLU A 94 -15.24 -15.69 4.54
C GLU A 94 -14.80 -14.23 4.60
N VAL A 95 -14.21 -13.76 3.54
CA VAL A 95 -13.76 -12.36 3.39
C VAL A 95 -14.64 -11.71 2.33
N ASN A 96 -15.38 -10.67 2.72
CA ASN A 96 -16.24 -9.91 1.81
C ASN A 96 -15.88 -8.42 1.92
N GLY A 97 -15.07 -7.93 0.98
CA GLY A 97 -14.51 -6.58 1.05
C GLY A 97 -13.66 -6.39 2.31
N ASN A 98 -14.09 -5.54 3.23
CA ASN A 98 -13.42 -5.27 4.51
C ASN A 98 -14.01 -6.03 5.70
N GLU A 99 -14.99 -6.90 5.46
CA GLU A 99 -15.60 -7.72 6.50
C GLU A 99 -15.03 -9.14 6.46
N ILE A 100 -14.74 -9.67 7.64
CA ILE A 100 -14.36 -11.06 7.84
C ILE A 100 -15.42 -11.72 8.73
N ARG A 101 -15.97 -12.81 8.24
CA ARG A 101 -16.83 -13.70 9.01
C ARG A 101 -16.09 -14.99 9.27
N MET A 102 -16.10 -15.45 10.50
CA MET A 102 -15.44 -16.68 10.90
C MET A 102 -16.41 -17.59 11.64
N GLU A 103 -16.43 -18.85 11.26
CA GLU A 103 -16.99 -19.93 12.06
C GLU A 103 -15.82 -20.76 12.60
N PRO A 104 -15.50 -20.64 13.90
CA PRO A 104 -14.35 -21.34 14.48
C PRO A 104 -14.64 -22.84 14.60
N CYS A 105 -13.59 -23.63 14.58
CA CYS A 105 -13.67 -25.07 14.89
C CYS A 105 -14.27 -25.27 16.30
N LYS A 106 -15.27 -26.10 16.40
CA LYS A 106 -15.99 -26.39 17.68
C LYS A 106 -15.35 -27.53 18.47
N ASP A 107 -14.31 -28.16 17.94
CA ASP A 107 -13.62 -29.29 18.54
C ASP A 107 -12.66 -28.82 19.63
N LYS A 108 -13.02 -29.11 20.89
CA LYS A 108 -12.22 -28.72 22.07
C LYS A 108 -10.81 -29.35 22.08
N ALA A 109 -10.64 -30.52 21.47
CA ALA A 109 -9.34 -31.18 21.39
C ALA A 109 -8.41 -30.41 20.42
N GLU A 110 -8.93 -29.96 19.28
CA GLU A 110 -8.18 -29.14 18.33
C GLU A 110 -7.82 -27.77 18.91
N PHE A 111 -8.73 -27.18 19.69
CA PHE A 111 -8.47 -25.91 20.36
C PHE A 111 -7.26 -25.99 21.32
N LYS A 112 -7.14 -27.09 22.09
CA LYS A 112 -5.99 -27.29 22.99
C LYS A 112 -4.66 -27.47 22.26
N LYS A 113 -4.67 -27.96 21.02
CA LYS A 113 -3.46 -28.10 20.22
C LYS A 113 -2.89 -26.76 19.75
N LEU A 114 -3.68 -25.68 19.76
CA LEU A 114 -3.22 -24.35 19.36
C LEU A 114 -2.08 -23.83 20.24
N ASP A 115 -2.04 -24.24 21.51
CA ASP A 115 -0.95 -23.87 22.41
C ASP A 115 0.42 -24.37 21.90
N LEU A 116 0.44 -25.50 21.17
CA LEU A 116 1.66 -26.10 20.65
C LEU A 116 2.33 -25.28 19.55
N ILE A 117 1.55 -24.43 18.84
CA ILE A 117 2.03 -23.61 17.71
C ILE A 117 2.00 -22.12 18.02
N PHE A 118 1.65 -21.72 19.22
CA PHE A 118 1.43 -20.33 19.58
C PHE A 118 2.67 -19.47 19.40
N GLU A 119 3.85 -20.00 19.73
CA GLU A 119 5.12 -19.30 19.59
C GLU A 119 5.46 -19.07 18.11
N GLU A 120 5.41 -20.12 17.30
CA GLU A 120 5.70 -20.03 15.86
C GLU A 120 4.72 -19.08 15.16
N TYR A 121 3.45 -19.16 15.51
CA TYR A 121 2.41 -18.30 14.97
C TYR A 121 2.66 -16.81 15.29
N THR A 122 2.92 -16.51 16.56
CA THR A 122 3.16 -15.12 16.99
C THR A 122 4.44 -14.55 16.41
N ASN A 123 5.48 -15.37 16.24
CA ASN A 123 6.73 -14.96 15.60
C ASN A 123 6.50 -14.56 14.13
N VAL A 124 5.75 -15.36 13.37
CA VAL A 124 5.41 -15.02 11.98
C VAL A 124 4.58 -13.73 11.92
N LEU A 125 3.52 -13.63 12.72
CA LEU A 125 2.63 -12.46 12.68
C LEU A 125 3.34 -11.17 13.08
N ASN A 126 4.20 -11.18 14.08
CA ASN A 126 4.98 -10.03 14.49
C ASN A 126 5.91 -9.54 13.35
N ARG A 127 6.51 -10.46 12.61
CA ARG A 127 7.33 -10.12 11.44
C ARG A 127 6.48 -9.58 10.30
N MET A 128 5.31 -10.16 10.06
CA MET A 128 4.37 -9.68 9.05
C MET A 128 3.80 -8.30 9.39
N GLU A 129 3.54 -8.03 10.67
CA GLU A 129 3.12 -6.70 11.12
C GLU A 129 4.20 -5.66 10.83
N GLY A 130 5.46 -5.94 11.23
CA GLY A 130 6.59 -5.07 10.92
C GLY A 130 6.75 -4.80 9.42
N PHE A 131 6.64 -5.84 8.59
CA PHE A 131 6.65 -5.74 7.14
C PHE A 131 5.50 -4.85 6.62
N SER A 132 4.29 -5.07 7.09
CA SER A 132 3.09 -4.39 6.64
C SER A 132 3.09 -2.89 6.95
N VAL A 133 3.71 -2.48 8.07
CA VAL A 133 3.85 -1.07 8.47
C VAL A 133 4.54 -0.24 7.40
N PHE A 134 5.57 -0.76 6.72
CA PHE A 134 6.28 -0.02 5.67
C PHE A 134 5.38 0.39 4.51
N PHE A 135 4.41 -0.46 4.16
CA PHE A 135 3.50 -0.21 3.04
C PHE A 135 2.25 0.57 3.46
N THR A 136 1.71 0.30 4.62
CA THR A 136 0.52 1.02 5.14
C THR A 136 0.85 2.45 5.56
N SER A 137 2.09 2.73 5.95
CA SER A 137 2.58 4.10 6.26
C SER A 137 3.03 4.89 5.03
N GLY A 138 3.15 4.26 3.87
CA GLY A 138 3.62 4.91 2.63
C GLY A 138 5.13 5.17 2.58
N VAL A 139 5.93 4.56 3.47
CA VAL A 139 7.41 4.65 3.45
C VAL A 139 7.99 3.85 2.29
N ALA A 140 7.36 2.73 1.93
CA ALA A 140 7.73 1.88 0.81
C ALA A 140 6.70 1.95 -0.32
N ASP A 141 7.11 1.60 -1.55
CA ASP A 141 6.23 1.55 -2.72
C ASP A 141 5.37 0.28 -2.68
N GLU A 142 4.15 0.44 -2.24
CA GLU A 142 3.17 -0.65 -2.09
C GLU A 142 2.85 -1.34 -3.42
N LYS A 143 2.83 -0.61 -4.54
CA LYS A 143 2.48 -1.17 -5.85
C LYS A 143 3.50 -2.19 -6.33
N ILE A 144 4.77 -1.94 -6.09
CA ILE A 144 5.85 -2.85 -6.47
C ILE A 144 5.83 -4.09 -5.58
N ALA A 145 5.63 -3.92 -4.27
CA ALA A 145 5.51 -5.05 -3.37
C ALA A 145 4.28 -5.92 -3.69
N TYR A 146 3.15 -5.32 -4.03
CA TYR A 146 1.96 -6.02 -4.48
C TYR A 146 2.23 -6.98 -5.65
N LEU A 147 2.93 -6.49 -6.67
CA LEU A 147 3.23 -7.31 -7.85
C LEU A 147 4.09 -8.55 -7.52
N SER A 148 4.90 -8.47 -6.48
CA SER A 148 5.85 -9.54 -6.12
C SER A 148 5.32 -10.49 -5.05
N LEU A 149 4.52 -10.01 -4.10
CA LEU A 149 4.23 -10.72 -2.86
C LEU A 149 2.74 -10.88 -2.54
N SER A 150 1.84 -10.22 -3.28
CA SER A 150 0.42 -10.17 -2.91
C SER A 150 -0.21 -11.56 -2.75
N ASP A 151 0.07 -12.47 -3.66
CA ASP A 151 -0.51 -13.82 -3.63
C ASP A 151 -0.02 -14.61 -2.41
N THR A 152 1.30 -14.66 -2.19
CA THR A 152 1.90 -15.37 -1.06
C THR A 152 1.47 -14.78 0.29
N PHE A 153 1.49 -13.45 0.39
CA PHE A 153 1.07 -12.75 1.60
C PHE A 153 -0.41 -12.99 1.91
N CYS A 154 -1.30 -12.80 0.93
CA CYS A 154 -2.73 -12.97 1.14
C CYS A 154 -3.12 -14.41 1.42
N THR A 155 -2.47 -15.38 0.77
CA THR A 155 -2.69 -16.80 1.03
C THR A 155 -2.36 -17.14 2.48
N PHE A 156 -1.17 -16.75 2.95
CA PHE A 156 -0.78 -17.02 4.32
C PHE A 156 -1.71 -16.34 5.34
N VAL A 157 -2.06 -15.05 5.12
CA VAL A 157 -2.96 -14.34 6.05
C VAL A 157 -4.34 -14.99 6.10
N LYS A 158 -4.89 -15.46 4.97
CA LYS A 158 -6.17 -16.20 4.93
C LYS A 158 -6.10 -17.49 5.76
N GLU A 159 -5.03 -18.25 5.61
CA GLU A 159 -4.80 -19.50 6.34
C GLU A 159 -4.63 -19.25 7.86
N ALA A 160 -3.92 -18.19 8.21
CA ALA A 160 -3.67 -17.80 9.59
C ALA A 160 -4.88 -17.11 10.28
N MET A 161 -5.84 -16.62 9.49
CA MET A 161 -6.96 -15.81 9.95
C MET A 161 -7.80 -16.43 11.09
N PRO A 162 -8.09 -17.75 11.10
CA PRO A 162 -8.87 -18.34 12.19
C PRO A 162 -8.24 -18.13 13.56
N LEU A 163 -6.91 -18.23 13.66
CA LEU A 163 -6.22 -18.02 14.92
C LEU A 163 -6.01 -16.52 15.19
N LEU A 164 -5.80 -15.71 14.16
CA LEU A 164 -5.68 -14.27 14.28
C LEU A 164 -6.93 -13.66 14.92
N LEU A 165 -8.12 -14.00 14.42
CA LEU A 165 -9.39 -13.49 14.94
C LEU A 165 -9.70 -14.02 16.36
N LEU A 166 -9.20 -15.20 16.70
CA LEU A 166 -9.33 -15.73 18.04
C LEU A 166 -8.51 -14.97 19.07
N LEU A 167 -7.26 -14.59 18.68
CA LEU A 167 -6.32 -13.92 19.57
C LEU A 167 -6.49 -12.39 19.61
N ASP A 168 -7.04 -11.83 18.56
CA ASP A 168 -7.26 -10.40 18.39
C ASP A 168 -8.63 -10.11 17.76
N PRO A 169 -9.72 -10.41 18.48
CA PRO A 169 -11.08 -10.24 17.98
C PRO A 169 -11.40 -8.78 17.62
N ASP A 170 -10.79 -7.85 18.33
CA ASP A 170 -10.97 -6.39 18.11
C ASP A 170 -10.04 -5.83 17.04
N LYS A 171 -9.14 -6.65 16.45
CA LYS A 171 -8.16 -6.28 15.41
C LYS A 171 -7.25 -5.12 15.79
N ASN A 172 -6.85 -5.04 17.04
CA ASN A 172 -6.05 -3.93 17.58
C ASN A 172 -4.54 -4.17 17.52
N ARG A 173 -4.09 -5.43 17.39
CA ARG A 173 -2.66 -5.80 17.47
C ARG A 173 -1.98 -5.90 16.12
N PHE A 174 -2.68 -6.42 15.12
CA PHE A 174 -2.14 -6.69 13.78
C PHE A 174 -2.84 -5.83 12.72
N THR A 175 -2.95 -4.53 13.03
CA THR A 175 -3.70 -3.56 12.22
C THR A 175 -3.08 -3.32 10.85
N ALA A 176 -1.75 -3.25 10.77
CA ALA A 176 -1.06 -3.03 9.50
C ALA A 176 -1.17 -4.27 8.60
N THR A 177 -0.99 -5.48 9.16
CA THR A 177 -1.15 -6.74 8.43
C THR A 177 -2.58 -6.90 7.91
N THR A 178 -3.57 -6.63 8.74
CA THR A 178 -4.99 -6.73 8.36
C THR A 178 -5.35 -5.69 7.29
N SER A 179 -4.90 -4.45 7.44
CA SER A 179 -5.14 -3.37 6.47
C SER A 179 -4.49 -3.67 5.11
N LEU A 180 -3.24 -4.12 5.11
CA LEU A 180 -2.54 -4.49 3.90
C LEU A 180 -3.20 -5.69 3.22
N PHE A 181 -3.63 -6.69 4.00
CA PHE A 181 -4.37 -7.85 3.52
C PHE A 181 -5.65 -7.44 2.81
N PHE A 182 -6.51 -6.62 3.41
CA PHE A 182 -7.72 -6.16 2.74
C PHE A 182 -7.43 -5.43 1.44
N THR A 183 -6.44 -4.55 1.46
CA THR A 183 -6.04 -3.80 0.26
C THR A 183 -5.60 -4.73 -0.88
N TRP A 184 -4.74 -5.69 -0.58
CA TRP A 184 -4.20 -6.59 -1.59
C TRP A 184 -5.21 -7.66 -2.02
N ASN A 185 -5.95 -8.23 -1.08
CA ASN A 185 -6.96 -9.23 -1.36
C ASN A 185 -8.09 -8.68 -2.26
N SER A 186 -8.57 -7.48 -1.99
CA SER A 186 -9.62 -6.86 -2.83
C SER A 186 -9.14 -6.60 -4.27
N ARG A 187 -7.85 -6.27 -4.45
CA ARG A 187 -7.25 -6.15 -5.80
C ARG A 187 -7.15 -7.50 -6.49
N LEU A 188 -6.63 -8.53 -5.81
CA LEU A 188 -6.55 -9.88 -6.36
C LEU A 188 -7.92 -10.41 -6.78
N GLU A 189 -8.94 -10.22 -5.96
CA GLU A 189 -10.32 -10.59 -6.28
C GLU A 189 -10.85 -9.82 -7.50
N SER A 190 -10.64 -8.50 -7.55
CA SER A 190 -11.03 -7.67 -8.69
C SER A 190 -10.35 -8.11 -9.99
N GLU A 191 -9.06 -8.41 -9.94
CA GLU A 191 -8.30 -8.91 -11.11
C GLU A 191 -8.78 -10.28 -11.55
N SER A 192 -9.09 -11.19 -10.60
CA SER A 192 -9.65 -12.51 -10.87
C SER A 192 -11.03 -12.40 -11.55
N LEU A 193 -11.91 -11.55 -11.02
CA LEU A 193 -13.23 -11.30 -11.60
C LEU A 193 -13.15 -10.70 -13.01
N LYS A 194 -12.22 -9.79 -13.27
CA LYS A 194 -11.98 -9.24 -14.61
C LYS A 194 -11.55 -10.33 -15.60
N LYS A 195 -10.60 -11.19 -15.20
CA LYS A 195 -10.17 -12.32 -16.02
C LYS A 195 -11.32 -13.31 -16.31
N GLN A 196 -12.14 -13.60 -15.29
CA GLN A 196 -13.32 -14.47 -15.46
C GLN A 196 -14.33 -13.85 -16.44
N LYS A 197 -14.61 -12.55 -16.30
CA LYS A 197 -15.49 -11.82 -17.22
C LYS A 197 -14.98 -11.89 -18.65
N GLU A 198 -13.69 -11.60 -18.88
CA GLU A 198 -13.10 -11.69 -20.22
C GLU A 198 -13.22 -13.10 -20.84
N LEU A 199 -13.04 -14.15 -20.01
CA LEU A 199 -13.21 -15.53 -20.46
C LEU A 199 -14.67 -15.85 -20.80
N LEU A 200 -15.63 -15.35 -20.02
CA LEU A 200 -17.05 -15.50 -20.29
C LEU A 200 -17.46 -14.76 -21.55
N ASP A 201 -17.01 -13.52 -21.72
CA ASP A 201 -17.29 -12.71 -22.91
C ASP A 201 -16.76 -13.40 -24.19
N LYS A 202 -15.55 -13.98 -24.12
CA LYS A 202 -15.00 -14.79 -25.22
C LYS A 202 -15.86 -16.03 -25.51
N LYS A 203 -16.31 -16.75 -24.48
CA LYS A 203 -17.19 -17.90 -24.63
C LYS A 203 -18.54 -17.53 -25.25
N ILE A 204 -19.16 -16.45 -24.81
CA ILE A 204 -20.41 -15.92 -25.33
C ILE A 204 -20.25 -15.55 -26.83
N LYS A 205 -19.16 -14.86 -27.18
CA LYS A 205 -18.88 -14.51 -28.59
C LYS A 205 -18.70 -15.70 -29.49
N ASN A 206 -18.07 -16.77 -28.98
CA ASN A 206 -17.85 -17.98 -29.74
C ASN A 206 -19.10 -18.90 -29.85
N ASN A 207 -20.06 -18.78 -28.93
CA ASN A 207 -21.29 -19.55 -28.84
C ASN A 207 -22.51 -18.71 -29.26
N GLN A 208 -22.43 -17.99 -30.39
CA GLN A 208 -23.60 -17.29 -30.91
C GLN A 208 -24.66 -18.33 -31.31
N PRO A 209 -25.92 -18.19 -30.83
CA PRO A 209 -26.99 -19.12 -31.20
C PRO A 209 -27.19 -19.09 -32.71
N GLN A 210 -27.15 -20.27 -33.33
CA GLN A 210 -27.52 -20.38 -34.73
C GLN A 210 -29.02 -20.07 -34.84
N THR A 211 -29.35 -18.99 -35.53
CA THR A 211 -30.75 -18.70 -35.90
C THR A 211 -31.19 -19.65 -37.00
N VAL A 212 -32.17 -20.47 -36.72
CA VAL A 212 -32.84 -21.28 -37.74
C VAL A 212 -33.65 -20.31 -38.59
N LYS A 213 -33.24 -20.12 -39.83
CA LYS A 213 -34.04 -19.36 -40.82
C LYS A 213 -35.27 -20.17 -41.18
N PHE A 214 -36.43 -19.60 -40.94
CA PHE A 214 -37.69 -20.22 -41.39
C PHE A 214 -37.75 -20.20 -42.93
N VAL A 215 -38.26 -21.33 -43.51
CA VAL A 215 -38.52 -21.42 -44.94
C VAL A 215 -39.61 -20.43 -45.28
N GLY A 216 -39.25 -19.31 -45.97
CA GLY A 216 -40.17 -18.22 -46.32
C GLY A 216 -39.71 -16.82 -45.96
N GLU A 217 -38.54 -16.62 -45.33
CA GLU A 217 -38.04 -15.31 -44.94
C GLU A 217 -37.34 -14.51 -46.08
N ASN A 218 -37.39 -15.03 -47.31
CA ASN A 218 -36.91 -14.36 -48.53
C ASN A 218 -38.06 -14.26 -49.52
N ALA A 219 -39.03 -13.44 -49.22
CA ALA A 219 -40.00 -12.98 -50.21
C ALA A 219 -40.07 -11.42 -50.15
#